data_6a4a45b8e5802f764816f797ee5dd339
#
_entry.id   6a4a45b8e5802f764816f797ee5dd339
#
_cell.length_a   1.000
_cell.length_b   1.000
_cell.length_c   1.000
_cell.angle_alpha   90.00
_cell.angle_beta   90.00
_cell.angle_gamma   90.00
#
_symmetry.space_group_name_H-M   'P 1'
#
loop_
_entity.id
_entity.type
_entity.pdbx_description
1 polymer ?
#
loop_
_entity_poly.entity_id
_entity_poly.type
_entity_poly.pdbx_seq_one_letter_code
_entity_poly.pdbx_strand_id
1 'polypeptide(L)'
;DMLEEYTKQVAKYLDTLQDGYGIKAPVVLNLLPVDGKTWYCKLSKDDYISLYKKIQNLLDDEDVTNVVYSYSETYQPGKHLMERYPDNKIDVINVTYLQSKNAIDLPLYQKSIKEIVKQTLPFAQDHNNVFGLTTGVESIGDSSIFSETLLTVLKQHHIAYLMFGRNQGEPIEEHYYTPYPGVSNKKTHGFMEMINDEVCVFLEKLNGLYLEH
;
A
#
# COMPACT_ATOMS: atom_id res chain seq x y z
N ASP A 1 -20.67 -9.60 -20.77
CA ASP A 1 -19.27 -10.06 -20.70
C ASP A 1 -18.94 -10.36 -19.23
N MET A 2 -18.14 -11.44 -18.99
CA MET A 2 -17.77 -11.86 -17.62
C MET A 2 -17.09 -10.73 -16.83
N LEU A 3 -16.24 -9.94 -17.47
CA LEU A 3 -15.57 -8.80 -16.85
C LEU A 3 -16.59 -7.73 -16.40
N GLU A 4 -17.58 -7.43 -17.24
CA GLU A 4 -18.65 -6.49 -16.88
C GLU A 4 -19.46 -6.99 -15.68
N GLU A 5 -19.77 -8.27 -15.64
CA GLU A 5 -20.52 -8.84 -14.52
C GLU A 5 -19.72 -8.76 -13.20
N TYR A 6 -18.43 -9.08 -13.22
CA TYR A 6 -17.58 -8.92 -12.03
C TYR A 6 -17.43 -7.46 -11.62
N THR A 7 -17.27 -6.55 -12.59
CA THR A 7 -17.17 -5.12 -12.29
C THR A 7 -18.45 -4.58 -11.64
N LYS A 8 -19.63 -5.02 -12.10
CA LYS A 8 -20.92 -4.70 -11.48
C LYS A 8 -21.02 -5.21 -10.04
N GLN A 9 -20.51 -6.39 -9.76
CA GLN A 9 -20.47 -6.93 -8.39
C GLN A 9 -19.56 -6.09 -7.49
N VAL A 10 -18.39 -5.67 -8.00
CA VAL A 10 -17.48 -4.77 -7.28
C VAL A 10 -18.15 -3.41 -7.03
N ALA A 11 -18.79 -2.82 -8.03
CA ALA A 11 -19.51 -1.56 -7.90
C ALA A 11 -20.61 -1.63 -6.82
N LYS A 12 -21.43 -2.68 -6.84
CA LYS A 12 -22.43 -2.95 -5.79
C LYS A 12 -21.82 -3.07 -4.40
N TYR A 13 -20.69 -3.77 -4.29
CA TYR A 13 -19.99 -3.89 -3.01
C TYR A 13 -19.49 -2.53 -2.52
N LEU A 14 -18.85 -1.74 -3.38
CA LEU A 14 -18.39 -0.40 -3.05
C LEU A 14 -19.53 0.52 -2.58
N ASP A 15 -20.71 0.38 -3.17
CA ASP A 15 -21.92 1.11 -2.79
C ASP A 15 -22.44 0.74 -1.39
N THR A 16 -22.14 -0.47 -0.90
CA THR A 16 -22.49 -0.87 0.48
C THR A 16 -21.56 -0.29 1.54
N LEU A 17 -20.39 0.24 1.14
CA LEU A 17 -19.42 0.82 2.07
C LEU A 17 -19.84 2.24 2.42
N GLN A 18 -20.68 2.36 3.44
CA GLN A 18 -21.19 3.63 3.94
C GLN A 18 -21.31 3.60 5.47
N ASP A 19 -21.29 4.79 6.07
CA ASP A 19 -21.52 4.94 7.50
C ASP A 19 -22.99 4.80 7.87
N GLY A 20 -23.30 4.93 9.18
CA GLY A 20 -24.67 4.85 9.68
C GLY A 20 -25.60 5.98 9.21
N TYR A 21 -25.09 6.99 8.52
CA TYR A 21 -25.84 8.10 7.95
C TYR A 21 -25.98 8.00 6.42
N GLY A 22 -25.45 6.94 5.81
CA GLY A 22 -25.50 6.72 4.38
C GLY A 22 -24.41 7.47 3.60
N ILE A 23 -23.41 8.03 4.27
CA ILE A 23 -22.26 8.67 3.62
C ILE A 23 -21.31 7.58 3.15
N LYS A 24 -21.02 7.55 1.84
CA LYS A 24 -20.12 6.56 1.25
C LYS A 24 -18.70 6.72 1.80
N ALA A 25 -18.12 5.64 2.28
CA ALA A 25 -16.73 5.61 2.72
C ALA A 25 -15.79 5.78 1.51
N PRO A 26 -14.78 6.66 1.56
CA PRO A 26 -13.77 6.76 0.52
C PRO A 26 -12.89 5.49 0.53
N VAL A 27 -12.62 4.94 -0.64
CA VAL A 27 -11.86 3.69 -0.82
C VAL A 27 -10.67 3.92 -1.75
N VAL A 28 -9.49 3.53 -1.31
CA VAL A 28 -8.32 3.41 -2.20
C VAL A 28 -8.43 2.07 -2.93
N LEU A 29 -8.80 2.12 -4.21
CA LEU A 29 -9.07 0.93 -5.01
C LEU A 29 -7.86 0.53 -5.85
N ASN A 30 -7.32 -0.64 -5.56
CA ASN A 30 -6.19 -1.23 -6.28
C ASN A 30 -6.70 -2.29 -7.26
N LEU A 31 -6.85 -1.92 -8.53
CA LEU A 31 -7.52 -2.76 -9.54
C LEU A 31 -6.73 -4.02 -9.93
N LEU A 32 -5.51 -3.84 -10.39
CA LEU A 32 -4.67 -4.88 -10.97
C LEU A 32 -3.24 -4.77 -10.41
N PRO A 33 -2.99 -5.22 -9.16
CA PRO A 33 -1.66 -5.10 -8.57
C PRO A 33 -0.61 -5.89 -9.36
N VAL A 34 0.50 -5.24 -9.71
CA VAL A 34 1.63 -5.86 -10.42
C VAL A 34 2.48 -6.64 -9.41
N ASP A 35 2.10 -7.88 -9.14
CA ASP A 35 2.75 -8.77 -8.16
C ASP A 35 3.68 -9.82 -8.81
N GLY A 36 3.71 -9.87 -10.13
CA GLY A 36 4.47 -10.85 -10.93
C GLY A 36 3.90 -12.28 -10.91
N LYS A 37 2.78 -12.53 -10.22
CA LYS A 37 2.21 -13.88 -10.03
C LYS A 37 0.86 -14.06 -10.71
N THR A 38 0.03 -13.05 -10.67
CA THR A 38 -1.32 -13.07 -11.24
C THR A 38 -1.29 -13.16 -12.77
N TRP A 39 -2.36 -13.67 -13.36
CA TRP A 39 -2.43 -13.93 -14.80
C TRP A 39 -2.26 -12.65 -15.64
N TYR A 40 -2.80 -11.51 -15.20
CA TYR A 40 -2.68 -10.25 -15.91
C TYR A 40 -1.26 -9.66 -15.89
N CYS A 41 -0.41 -10.08 -14.96
CA CYS A 41 1.00 -9.73 -14.98
C CYS A 41 1.77 -10.38 -16.16
N LYS A 42 1.17 -11.38 -16.82
CA LYS A 42 1.74 -12.03 -18.02
C LYS A 42 1.32 -11.35 -19.32
N LEU A 43 0.39 -10.42 -19.29
CA LEU A 43 -0.01 -9.64 -20.45
C LEU A 43 1.15 -8.76 -20.94
N SER A 44 1.10 -8.36 -22.20
CA SER A 44 1.96 -7.27 -22.66
C SER A 44 1.67 -5.98 -21.87
N LYS A 45 2.58 -5.00 -21.92
CA LYS A 45 2.36 -3.69 -21.31
C LYS A 45 1.06 -3.05 -21.82
N ASP A 46 0.87 -3.06 -23.13
CA ASP A 46 -0.27 -2.40 -23.78
C ASP A 46 -1.60 -3.10 -23.46
N ASP A 47 -1.61 -4.43 -23.41
CA ASP A 47 -2.80 -5.20 -23.03
C ASP A 47 -3.15 -5.00 -21.56
N TYR A 48 -2.16 -4.93 -20.68
CA TYR A 48 -2.37 -4.62 -19.26
C TYR A 48 -2.98 -3.22 -19.09
N ILE A 49 -2.41 -2.21 -19.74
CA ILE A 49 -2.92 -0.84 -19.71
C ILE A 49 -4.35 -0.76 -20.25
N SER A 50 -4.61 -1.46 -21.37
CA SER A 50 -5.94 -1.50 -21.97
C SER A 50 -6.96 -2.14 -21.05
N LEU A 51 -6.60 -3.25 -20.39
CA LEU A 51 -7.46 -3.91 -19.39
C LEU A 51 -7.73 -3.00 -18.19
N TYR A 52 -6.70 -2.32 -17.68
CA TYR A 52 -6.82 -1.40 -16.55
C TYR A 52 -7.83 -0.29 -16.87
N LYS A 53 -7.67 0.38 -18.01
CA LYS A 53 -8.57 1.44 -18.49
C LYS A 53 -9.99 0.94 -18.72
N LYS A 54 -10.15 -0.28 -19.28
CA LYS A 54 -11.46 -0.89 -19.48
C LYS A 54 -12.21 -1.06 -18.16
N ILE A 55 -11.53 -1.54 -17.10
CA ILE A 55 -12.16 -1.72 -15.77
C ILE A 55 -12.54 -0.38 -15.16
N GLN A 56 -11.69 0.65 -15.26
CA GLN A 56 -12.03 1.99 -14.80
C GLN A 56 -13.29 2.53 -15.47
N ASN A 57 -13.38 2.41 -16.80
CA ASN A 57 -14.56 2.87 -17.55
C ASN A 57 -15.82 2.10 -17.13
N LEU A 58 -15.74 0.80 -16.92
CA LEU A 58 -16.88 0.00 -16.45
C LEU A 58 -17.33 0.41 -15.03
N LEU A 59 -16.43 0.83 -14.14
CA LEU A 59 -16.78 1.36 -12.82
C LEU A 59 -17.40 2.74 -12.92
N ASP A 60 -16.92 3.58 -13.84
CA ASP A 60 -17.56 4.89 -14.13
C ASP A 60 -19.00 4.69 -14.67
N ASP A 61 -19.22 3.71 -15.57
CA ASP A 61 -20.54 3.39 -16.11
C ASP A 61 -21.53 2.91 -15.03
N GLU A 62 -21.03 2.39 -13.90
CA GLU A 62 -21.82 1.99 -12.73
C GLU A 62 -21.89 3.08 -11.64
N ASP A 63 -21.56 4.34 -11.96
CA ASP A 63 -21.63 5.51 -11.06
C ASP A 63 -20.84 5.36 -9.74
N VAL A 64 -19.69 4.68 -9.77
CA VAL A 64 -18.81 4.54 -8.61
C VAL A 64 -18.05 5.85 -8.38
N THR A 65 -18.38 6.55 -7.29
CA THR A 65 -17.85 7.91 -7.00
C THR A 65 -17.00 8.01 -5.75
N ASN A 66 -16.93 6.94 -4.94
CA ASN A 66 -16.22 6.94 -3.67
C ASN A 66 -14.86 6.24 -3.72
N VAL A 67 -14.24 6.18 -4.90
CA VAL A 67 -12.93 5.53 -5.09
C VAL A 67 -11.85 6.52 -5.49
N VAL A 68 -10.66 6.26 -5.00
CA VAL A 68 -9.38 6.82 -5.41
C VAL A 68 -8.58 5.69 -6.03
N TYR A 69 -8.18 5.81 -7.27
CA TYR A 69 -7.49 4.72 -7.96
C TYR A 69 -6.02 4.63 -7.59
N SER A 70 -5.60 3.41 -7.23
CA SER A 70 -4.20 3.11 -6.91
C SER A 70 -3.57 2.19 -7.94
N TYR A 71 -2.45 2.60 -8.52
CA TYR A 71 -1.53 1.69 -9.19
C TYR A 71 -0.59 1.09 -8.16
N SER A 72 -0.52 -0.22 -8.06
CA SER A 72 0.31 -0.91 -7.08
C SER A 72 1.25 -1.91 -7.74
N GLU A 73 2.51 -1.88 -7.32
CA GLU A 73 3.56 -2.77 -7.83
C GLU A 73 4.38 -3.37 -6.70
N THR A 74 4.69 -4.67 -6.82
CA THR A 74 5.59 -5.35 -5.88
C THR A 74 7.03 -5.19 -6.35
N TYR A 75 7.83 -4.49 -5.54
CA TYR A 75 9.24 -4.29 -5.82
C TYR A 75 10.03 -5.60 -5.76
N GLN A 76 10.89 -5.80 -6.72
CA GLN A 76 11.89 -6.85 -6.76
C GLN A 76 13.29 -6.20 -6.86
N PRO A 77 14.23 -6.51 -5.95
CA PRO A 77 15.55 -5.92 -5.98
C PRO A 77 16.23 -6.01 -7.36
N GLY A 78 16.70 -4.87 -7.85
CA GLY A 78 17.33 -4.77 -9.18
C GLY A 78 16.37 -4.61 -10.36
N LYS A 79 15.07 -4.54 -10.14
CA LYS A 79 14.08 -4.25 -11.18
C LYS A 79 13.65 -2.78 -11.16
N HIS A 80 13.32 -2.26 -12.35
CA HIS A 80 12.70 -0.95 -12.48
C HIS A 80 11.23 -1.03 -12.13
N LEU A 81 10.75 0.02 -11.47
CA LEU A 81 9.34 0.23 -11.15
C LEU A 81 8.64 1.04 -12.25
N MET A 82 7.33 1.04 -12.24
CA MET A 82 6.44 1.86 -13.09
C MET A 82 6.47 1.54 -14.58
N GLU A 83 7.06 0.42 -14.99
CA GLU A 83 7.09 0.04 -16.42
C GLU A 83 5.69 -0.19 -17.01
N ARG A 84 4.71 -0.56 -16.17
CA ARG A 84 3.32 -0.83 -16.55
C ARG A 84 2.33 0.24 -16.09
N TYR A 85 2.83 1.38 -15.64
CA TYR A 85 1.97 2.48 -15.18
C TYR A 85 0.96 2.88 -16.28
N PRO A 86 -0.36 2.87 -15.98
CA PRO A 86 -1.40 3.04 -17.00
C PRO A 86 -1.64 4.48 -17.44
N ASP A 87 -1.08 5.46 -16.73
CA ASP A 87 -1.22 6.90 -17.00
C ASP A 87 -2.68 7.30 -17.29
N ASN A 88 -3.61 6.90 -16.43
CA ASN A 88 -5.03 7.18 -16.58
C ASN A 88 -5.75 7.11 -15.24
N LYS A 89 -6.27 8.23 -14.76
CA LYS A 89 -7.05 8.33 -13.51
C LYS A 89 -6.40 7.60 -12.34
N ILE A 90 -5.09 7.78 -12.16
CA ILE A 90 -4.36 7.26 -11.01
C ILE A 90 -4.15 8.42 -10.04
N ASP A 91 -4.49 8.20 -8.80
CA ASP A 91 -4.32 9.17 -7.71
C ASP A 91 -3.17 8.76 -6.78
N VAL A 92 -3.00 7.45 -6.62
CA VAL A 92 -2.04 6.86 -5.70
C VAL A 92 -1.10 5.90 -6.43
N ILE A 93 0.18 6.01 -6.19
CA ILE A 93 1.16 4.98 -6.53
C ILE A 93 1.56 4.28 -5.24
N ASN A 94 1.31 2.97 -5.15
CA ASN A 94 1.69 2.16 -4.02
C ASN A 94 2.76 1.15 -4.41
N VAL A 95 3.86 1.10 -3.67
CA VAL A 95 4.87 0.06 -3.86
C VAL A 95 4.85 -0.87 -2.67
N THR A 96 4.83 -2.17 -2.95
CA THR A 96 4.87 -3.22 -1.94
C THR A 96 6.24 -3.87 -1.89
N TYR A 97 6.86 -3.92 -0.71
CA TYR A 97 8.08 -4.68 -0.46
C TYR A 97 8.06 -5.32 0.92
N LEU A 98 7.90 -6.63 0.96
CA LEU A 98 7.81 -7.43 2.17
C LEU A 98 8.92 -8.48 2.16
N GLN A 99 9.60 -8.68 3.30
CA GLN A 99 10.47 -9.83 3.50
C GLN A 99 9.80 -10.85 4.40
N SER A 100 9.78 -12.11 3.95
CA SER A 100 9.27 -13.22 4.75
C SER A 100 10.27 -13.68 5.78
N LYS A 101 9.81 -14.30 6.87
CA LYS A 101 10.65 -14.83 7.96
C LYS A 101 11.73 -15.83 7.51
N ASN A 102 11.53 -16.46 6.36
CA ASN A 102 12.49 -17.44 5.81
C ASN A 102 13.57 -16.80 4.92
N ALA A 103 13.48 -15.49 4.66
CA ALA A 103 14.37 -14.77 3.74
C ALA A 103 14.69 -13.35 4.26
N ILE A 104 14.94 -13.23 5.57
CA ILE A 104 15.27 -11.95 6.20
C ILE A 104 16.70 -11.54 5.83
N ASP A 105 16.81 -10.38 5.19
CA ASP A 105 18.08 -9.71 4.87
C ASP A 105 17.90 -8.21 5.14
N LEU A 106 18.24 -7.77 6.34
CA LEU A 106 18.04 -6.37 6.76
C LEU A 106 18.86 -5.37 5.95
N PRO A 107 20.14 -5.61 5.61
CA PRO A 107 20.88 -4.75 4.69
C PRO A 107 20.21 -4.61 3.32
N LEU A 108 19.73 -5.71 2.75
CA LEU A 108 18.98 -5.67 1.49
C LEU A 108 17.66 -4.94 1.66
N TYR A 109 16.95 -5.12 2.79
CA TYR A 109 15.72 -4.40 3.09
C TYR A 109 15.95 -2.89 3.10
N GLN A 110 16.91 -2.41 3.85
CA GLN A 110 17.25 -1.00 3.95
C GLN A 110 17.63 -0.40 2.60
N LYS A 111 18.46 -1.12 1.83
CA LYS A 111 18.82 -0.71 0.45
C LYS A 111 17.60 -0.63 -0.45
N SER A 112 16.72 -1.63 -0.37
CA SER A 112 15.50 -1.70 -1.18
C SER A 112 14.54 -0.57 -0.87
N ILE A 113 14.29 -0.25 0.40
CA ILE A 113 13.43 0.89 0.78
C ILE A 113 13.96 2.20 0.19
N LYS A 114 15.27 2.46 0.28
CA LYS A 114 15.89 3.66 -0.31
C LYS A 114 15.74 3.69 -1.83
N GLU A 115 15.91 2.54 -2.48
CA GLU A 115 15.79 2.45 -3.95
C GLU A 115 14.34 2.64 -4.41
N ILE A 116 13.36 2.08 -3.69
CA ILE A 116 11.93 2.29 -3.94
C ILE A 116 11.61 3.78 -3.89
N VAL A 117 12.00 4.47 -2.82
CA VAL A 117 11.72 5.90 -2.66
C VAL A 117 12.38 6.71 -3.77
N LYS A 118 13.63 6.41 -4.09
CA LYS A 118 14.40 7.07 -5.16
C LYS A 118 13.73 6.93 -6.53
N GLN A 119 13.15 5.78 -6.85
CA GLN A 119 12.46 5.55 -8.13
C GLN A 119 11.04 6.14 -8.12
N THR A 120 10.29 5.92 -7.02
CA THR A 120 8.84 6.18 -7.02
C THR A 120 8.50 7.64 -6.73
N LEU A 121 9.20 8.29 -5.80
CA LEU A 121 8.81 9.62 -5.36
C LEU A 121 8.89 10.67 -6.48
N PRO A 122 9.98 10.78 -7.27
CA PRO A 122 10.01 11.70 -8.41
C PRO A 122 8.94 11.37 -9.45
N PHE A 123 8.76 10.08 -9.74
CA PHE A 123 7.74 9.62 -10.69
C PHE A 123 6.33 10.02 -10.25
N ALA A 124 6.00 9.82 -8.98
CA ALA A 124 4.70 10.22 -8.43
C ALA A 124 4.48 11.74 -8.52
N GLN A 125 5.51 12.53 -8.20
CA GLN A 125 5.47 13.99 -8.31
C GLN A 125 5.24 14.46 -9.75
N ASP A 126 5.95 13.87 -10.71
CA ASP A 126 5.82 14.21 -12.14
C ASP A 126 4.43 13.90 -12.71
N HIS A 127 3.71 12.94 -12.10
CA HIS A 127 2.35 12.52 -12.49
C HIS A 127 1.25 13.08 -11.58
N ASN A 128 1.58 13.97 -10.64
CA ASN A 128 0.65 14.51 -9.63
C ASN A 128 -0.05 13.42 -8.80
N ASN A 129 0.64 12.33 -8.52
CA ASN A 129 0.17 11.26 -7.66
C ASN A 129 0.74 11.37 -6.25
N VAL A 130 0.06 10.80 -5.27
CA VAL A 130 0.64 10.57 -3.96
C VAL A 130 1.32 9.21 -3.89
N PHE A 131 2.39 9.12 -3.10
CA PHE A 131 3.12 7.88 -2.91
C PHE A 131 2.75 7.19 -1.60
N GLY A 132 2.31 5.93 -1.68
CA GLY A 132 2.09 5.00 -0.58
C GLY A 132 3.11 3.87 -0.57
N LEU A 133 3.50 3.42 0.60
CA LEU A 133 4.45 2.32 0.77
C LEU A 133 3.83 1.21 1.63
N THR A 134 3.73 0.00 1.08
CA THR A 134 3.38 -1.21 1.84
C THR A 134 4.64 -2.01 2.10
N THR A 135 5.03 -2.18 3.37
CA THR A 135 6.32 -2.80 3.67
C THR A 135 6.34 -3.54 5.01
N GLY A 136 7.47 -4.17 5.30
CA GLY A 136 7.75 -4.82 6.57
C GLY A 136 8.65 -6.05 6.43
N VAL A 137 9.16 -6.48 7.57
CA VAL A 137 9.91 -7.72 7.73
C VAL A 137 9.14 -8.63 8.67
N GLU A 138 8.79 -9.82 8.19
CA GLU A 138 8.02 -10.79 8.97
C GLU A 138 8.86 -11.34 10.14
N SER A 139 8.25 -11.57 11.29
CA SER A 139 8.90 -12.11 12.50
C SER A 139 10.07 -11.26 13.00
N ILE A 140 9.89 -9.98 13.10
CA ILE A 140 10.94 -9.01 13.41
C ILE A 140 11.69 -9.39 14.67
N GLY A 141 12.97 -9.73 14.51
CA GLY A 141 13.90 -9.96 15.64
C GLY A 141 14.48 -8.66 16.17
N ASP A 142 14.63 -7.65 15.31
CA ASP A 142 15.21 -6.35 15.60
C ASP A 142 14.25 -5.23 15.17
N SER A 143 13.84 -4.40 16.11
CA SER A 143 12.90 -3.29 15.86
C SER A 143 13.57 -2.03 15.31
N SER A 144 14.88 -2.01 15.13
CA SER A 144 15.62 -0.86 14.58
C SER A 144 15.19 -0.51 13.15
N ILE A 145 14.62 -1.47 12.41
CA ILE A 145 14.07 -1.18 11.08
C ILE A 145 12.99 -0.09 11.10
N PHE A 146 12.22 0.02 12.19
CA PHE A 146 11.17 1.04 12.30
C PHE A 146 11.77 2.42 12.53
N SER A 147 12.71 2.56 13.48
CA SER A 147 13.31 3.85 13.81
C SER A 147 14.45 4.25 12.86
N GLU A 148 15.37 3.34 12.55
CA GLU A 148 16.55 3.68 11.76
C GLU A 148 16.31 3.67 10.26
N THR A 149 15.38 2.85 9.76
CA THR A 149 15.08 2.77 8.33
C THR A 149 13.83 3.54 7.98
N LEU A 150 12.67 3.11 8.48
CA LEU A 150 11.38 3.65 8.03
C LEU A 150 11.16 5.07 8.53
N LEU A 151 11.37 5.35 9.81
CA LEU A 151 11.22 6.70 10.35
C LEU A 151 12.18 7.69 9.70
N THR A 152 13.43 7.28 9.43
CA THR A 152 14.40 8.11 8.72
C THR A 152 13.89 8.49 7.33
N VAL A 153 13.31 7.53 6.60
CA VAL A 153 12.75 7.79 5.26
C VAL A 153 11.53 8.69 5.35
N LEU A 154 10.64 8.48 6.33
CA LEU A 154 9.44 9.31 6.53
C LEU A 154 9.80 10.76 6.86
N LYS A 155 10.86 11.01 7.64
CA LYS A 155 11.36 12.35 7.95
C LYS A 155 11.98 13.07 6.76
N GLN A 156 12.52 12.35 5.81
CA GLN A 156 13.20 12.91 4.65
C GLN A 156 12.29 13.08 3.43
N HIS A 157 11.17 12.37 3.37
CA HIS A 157 10.33 12.26 2.18
C HIS A 157 8.85 12.28 2.53
N HIS A 158 8.06 12.93 1.67
CA HIS A 158 6.61 12.92 1.78
C HIS A 158 6.06 11.60 1.24
N ILE A 159 5.73 10.68 2.15
CA ILE A 159 5.03 9.43 1.87
C ILE A 159 3.63 9.57 2.45
N ALA A 160 2.61 9.43 1.60
CA ALA A 160 1.22 9.70 1.99
C ALA A 160 0.71 8.72 3.05
N TYR A 161 1.11 7.46 2.94
CA TYR A 161 0.84 6.46 3.97
C TYR A 161 1.89 5.34 3.96
N LEU A 162 2.05 4.74 5.13
CA LEU A 162 2.84 3.54 5.33
C LEU A 162 1.91 2.42 5.82
N MET A 163 1.87 1.32 5.10
CA MET A 163 1.10 0.14 5.48
C MET A 163 2.04 -1.04 5.74
N PHE A 164 1.81 -1.73 6.84
CA PHE A 164 2.56 -2.94 7.16
C PHE A 164 1.85 -4.19 6.63
N GLY A 165 2.63 -5.24 6.39
CA GLY A 165 2.08 -6.57 6.15
C GLY A 165 1.16 -7.00 7.30
N ARG A 166 0.18 -7.84 6.96
CA ARG A 166 -0.83 -8.28 7.94
C ARG A 166 -0.22 -9.24 8.97
N ASN A 167 -0.45 -8.97 10.25
CA ASN A 167 -0.27 -9.98 11.28
C ASN A 167 -1.35 -11.05 11.13
N GLN A 168 -1.00 -12.33 11.14
CA GLN A 168 -1.94 -13.43 10.95
C GLN A 168 -1.52 -14.67 11.76
N GLY A 169 -2.45 -15.59 11.96
CA GLY A 169 -2.23 -16.80 12.73
C GLY A 169 -2.08 -16.53 14.23
N GLU A 170 -1.68 -17.56 14.94
CA GLU A 170 -1.39 -17.47 16.36
C GLU A 170 0.00 -16.82 16.58
N PRO A 171 0.22 -16.11 17.70
CA PRO A 171 1.51 -15.48 17.98
C PRO A 171 2.72 -16.45 17.93
N ILE A 172 2.50 -17.73 18.23
CA ILE A 172 3.52 -18.76 18.19
C ILE A 172 4.00 -19.08 16.76
N GLU A 173 3.19 -18.79 15.74
CA GLU A 173 3.54 -19.01 14.34
C GLU A 173 4.45 -17.94 13.78
N GLU A 174 4.60 -16.83 14.52
CA GLU A 174 5.47 -15.71 14.17
C GLU A 174 5.17 -15.09 12.80
N HIS A 175 3.92 -15.06 12.38
CA HIS A 175 3.46 -14.36 11.15
C HIS A 175 3.03 -12.92 11.47
N TYR A 176 3.97 -12.07 11.84
CA TYR A 176 3.69 -10.67 12.18
C TYR A 176 4.71 -9.72 11.54
N TYR A 177 4.22 -8.55 11.14
CA TYR A 177 5.02 -7.45 10.57
C TYR A 177 5.09 -6.24 11.50
N THR A 178 4.22 -6.18 12.49
CA THR A 178 4.23 -5.16 13.55
C THR A 178 4.19 -5.84 14.91
N PRO A 179 4.78 -5.24 15.95
CA PRO A 179 4.64 -5.73 17.30
C PRO A 179 3.18 -5.89 17.73
N TYR A 180 2.91 -6.84 18.59
CA TYR A 180 1.60 -7.11 19.16
C TYR A 180 1.70 -7.21 20.70
N PRO A 181 0.59 -7.12 21.45
CA PRO A 181 0.60 -7.23 22.91
C PRO A 181 1.27 -8.52 23.38
N GLY A 182 2.23 -8.41 24.31
CA GLY A 182 2.97 -9.54 24.85
C GLY A 182 4.32 -9.83 24.18
N VAL A 183 4.65 -9.16 23.06
CA VAL A 183 5.99 -9.26 22.48
C VAL A 183 7.01 -8.50 23.33
N SER A 184 8.28 -8.96 23.35
CA SER A 184 9.31 -8.39 24.19
C SER A 184 9.64 -6.93 23.86
N ASN A 185 10.02 -6.14 24.87
CA ASN A 185 10.38 -4.72 24.70
C ASN A 185 11.51 -4.51 23.67
N LYS A 186 12.46 -5.44 23.53
CA LYS A 186 13.51 -5.36 22.51
C LYS A 186 12.96 -5.36 21.09
N LYS A 187 11.84 -6.04 20.86
CA LYS A 187 11.18 -6.11 19.56
C LYS A 187 10.20 -4.93 19.33
N THR A 188 9.96 -4.09 20.34
CA THR A 188 8.97 -2.99 20.26
C THR A 188 9.59 -1.60 20.28
N HIS A 189 10.80 -1.43 20.79
CA HIS A 189 11.40 -0.12 21.06
C HIS A 189 11.39 0.78 19.81
N GLY A 190 11.98 0.35 18.70
CA GLY A 190 12.03 1.14 17.47
C GLY A 190 10.64 1.42 16.86
N PHE A 191 9.69 0.50 17.03
CA PHE A 191 8.31 0.72 16.63
C PHE A 191 7.66 1.81 17.48
N MET A 192 7.86 1.79 18.81
CA MET A 192 7.35 2.82 19.71
C MET A 192 7.98 4.19 19.43
N GLU A 193 9.27 4.25 19.08
CA GLU A 193 9.90 5.49 18.62
C GLU A 193 9.20 6.03 17.38
N MET A 194 8.95 5.18 16.38
CA MET A 194 8.30 5.58 15.14
C MET A 194 6.87 6.08 15.37
N ILE A 195 6.02 5.36 16.13
CA ILE A 195 4.62 5.76 16.32
C ILE A 195 4.45 6.99 17.19
N ASN A 196 5.42 7.31 18.05
CA ASN A 196 5.42 8.50 18.89
C ASN A 196 6.01 9.74 18.19
N ASP A 197 6.65 9.55 17.04
CA ASP A 197 7.20 10.68 16.27
C ASP A 197 6.07 11.49 15.61
N GLU A 198 6.24 12.79 15.58
CA GLU A 198 5.22 13.71 15.05
C GLU A 198 4.98 13.59 13.54
N VAL A 199 5.95 13.02 12.80
CA VAL A 199 5.77 12.74 11.37
C VAL A 199 4.75 11.61 11.13
N CYS A 200 4.49 10.78 12.15
CA CYS A 200 3.57 9.67 12.07
C CYS A 200 2.20 10.03 12.63
N VAL A 201 1.17 9.98 11.79
CA VAL A 201 -0.21 10.25 12.17
C VAL A 201 -1.00 8.94 12.15
N PHE A 202 -1.53 8.56 13.33
CA PHE A 202 -2.38 7.39 13.51
C PHE A 202 -3.84 7.81 13.71
N LEU A 203 -4.75 6.85 13.55
CA LEU A 203 -6.20 7.08 13.62
C LEU A 203 -6.64 7.88 14.86
N GLU A 204 -6.00 7.67 15.99
CA GLU A 204 -6.29 8.40 17.23
C GLU A 204 -6.06 9.92 17.12
N LYS A 205 -5.08 10.31 16.29
CA LYS A 205 -4.78 11.74 16.02
C LYS A 205 -5.69 12.33 14.94
N LEU A 206 -6.46 11.51 14.24
CA LEU A 206 -7.41 11.91 13.19
C LEU A 206 -8.82 12.15 13.75
N ASN A 207 -9.04 11.96 15.04
CA ASN A 207 -10.31 12.25 15.71
C ASN A 207 -10.69 13.73 15.50
N GLY A 208 -11.77 13.95 14.77
CA GLY A 208 -12.28 15.30 14.42
C GLY A 208 -12.14 15.68 12.95
N LEU A 209 -11.30 15.03 12.15
CA LEU A 209 -11.21 15.34 10.71
C LEU A 209 -12.51 15.03 9.93
N TYR A 210 -13.38 14.20 10.49
CA TYR A 210 -14.65 13.78 9.88
C TYR A 210 -15.88 14.28 10.64
N LEU A 211 -15.72 15.11 11.69
CA LEU A 211 -16.81 15.52 12.57
C LEU A 211 -17.29 16.96 12.34
N GLU A 212 -16.68 17.71 11.42
CA GLU A 212 -17.08 19.08 11.09
C GLU A 212 -17.69 19.16 9.69
N HIS A 213 -18.89 18.61 9.54
CA HIS A 213 -19.78 19.00 8.42
C HIS A 213 -21.24 18.84 8.82
#